data_076ba59c76cf1e3109a0037a75583807
#
_entry.id   076ba59c76cf1e3109a0037a75583807
#
_cell.length_a   1.000
_cell.length_b   1.000
_cell.length_c   1.000
_cell.angle_alpha   90.00
_cell.angle_beta   90.00
_cell.angle_gamma   90.00
#
_symmetry.space_group_name_H-M   'P 1'
#
loop_
_entity.id
_entity.type
_entity.pdbx_description
1 polymer ?
#
loop_
_entity_poly.entity_id
_entity_poly.type
_entity_poly.pdbx_seq_one_letter_code
_entity_poly.pdbx_strand_id
1 'polypeptide(L)'
;YLHPVRSRSNLHVLTHAHATEILFDGKKAVGVVHRRHNSYSTAHAGRAVIVSAGSVQSPQLLELSGIGDPAVLKAHGIPIRHVLRGVGENHQDHYIARLVWRVHGVASLNQRMRGLSLAAEALKYALVRRGALTFTAGIIVGFVKTRPEIATPDVQYHIAHASFADPKKRVLDRWPGLTFGPSQLRPESRGSIHIKSPNPFVHPAIRPNFLATETDRQTLIGGMRIA
;
A
#
# COMPACT_ATOMS: atom_id res chain seq x y z
N TYR A 1 12.98 -1.97 -14.62
CA TYR A 1 13.41 -3.39 -14.67
C TYR A 1 12.77 -4.16 -15.83
N LEU A 2 11.46 -4.04 -16.09
CA LEU A 2 10.78 -4.82 -17.13
C LEU A 2 11.12 -4.34 -18.54
N HIS A 3 11.12 -3.04 -18.77
CA HIS A 3 11.28 -2.46 -20.11
C HIS A 3 12.56 -2.94 -20.85
N PRO A 4 13.75 -2.97 -20.23
CA PRO A 4 14.98 -3.43 -20.89
C PRO A 4 14.99 -4.90 -21.29
N VAL A 5 14.15 -5.73 -20.66
CA VAL A 5 14.13 -7.20 -20.87
C VAL A 5 12.88 -7.68 -21.62
N ARG A 6 11.97 -6.77 -21.97
CA ARG A 6 10.67 -7.11 -22.55
C ARG A 6 10.78 -7.83 -23.92
N SER A 7 11.85 -7.58 -24.63
CA SER A 7 12.12 -8.19 -25.96
C SER A 7 12.71 -9.60 -25.90
N ARG A 8 12.99 -10.13 -24.70
CA ARG A 8 13.53 -11.49 -24.58
C ARG A 8 12.51 -12.51 -25.01
N SER A 9 12.91 -13.46 -25.86
CA SER A 9 12.03 -14.53 -26.39
C SER A 9 11.48 -15.49 -25.31
N ASN A 10 12.20 -15.61 -24.20
CA ASN A 10 11.81 -16.45 -23.05
C ASN A 10 11.01 -15.69 -21.99
N LEU A 11 10.60 -14.43 -22.23
CA LEU A 11 9.79 -13.64 -21.32
C LEU A 11 8.42 -13.36 -21.94
N HIS A 12 7.35 -13.88 -21.34
CA HIS A 12 5.98 -13.61 -21.70
C HIS A 12 5.29 -12.81 -20.60
N VAL A 13 4.82 -11.60 -20.94
CA VAL A 13 4.13 -10.70 -20.01
C VAL A 13 2.65 -10.65 -20.37
N LEU A 14 1.80 -11.22 -19.52
CA LEU A 14 0.36 -11.18 -19.65
C LEU A 14 -0.21 -10.05 -18.76
N THR A 15 -0.62 -8.96 -19.39
CA THR A 15 -1.32 -7.86 -18.70
C THR A 15 -2.82 -8.12 -18.62
N HIS A 16 -3.51 -7.46 -17.67
CA HIS A 16 -4.94 -7.66 -17.42
C HIS A 16 -5.33 -9.11 -17.13
N ALA A 17 -4.38 -9.89 -16.59
CA ALA A 17 -4.55 -11.27 -16.20
C ALA A 17 -4.57 -11.37 -14.66
N HIS A 18 -5.74 -11.67 -14.10
CA HIS A 18 -5.93 -11.83 -12.65
C HIS A 18 -5.72 -13.29 -12.27
N ALA A 19 -4.69 -13.58 -11.47
CA ALA A 19 -4.46 -14.93 -10.95
C ALA A 19 -5.56 -15.28 -9.94
N THR A 20 -6.21 -16.42 -10.13
CA THR A 20 -7.36 -16.83 -9.32
C THR A 20 -7.10 -18.08 -8.48
N GLU A 21 -6.19 -18.95 -8.91
CA GLU A 21 -5.86 -20.20 -8.21
C GLU A 21 -4.47 -20.69 -8.64
N ILE A 22 -3.75 -21.31 -7.71
CA ILE A 22 -2.52 -22.08 -7.99
C ILE A 22 -2.91 -23.54 -8.12
N LEU A 23 -2.51 -24.17 -9.22
CA LEU A 23 -2.76 -25.59 -9.50
C LEU A 23 -1.66 -26.46 -8.89
N PHE A 24 -2.08 -27.60 -8.33
CA PHE A 24 -1.19 -28.56 -7.71
C PHE A 24 -1.39 -29.96 -8.27
N ASP A 25 -0.29 -30.69 -8.40
CA ASP A 25 -0.22 -32.13 -8.54
C ASP A 25 0.39 -32.70 -7.25
N GLY A 26 -0.41 -33.31 -6.40
CA GLY A 26 -0.05 -33.62 -5.04
C GLY A 26 0.39 -32.35 -4.26
N LYS A 27 1.67 -32.30 -3.89
CA LYS A 27 2.30 -31.14 -3.20
C LYS A 27 3.08 -30.20 -4.13
N LYS A 28 3.16 -30.53 -5.41
CA LYS A 28 3.91 -29.73 -6.40
C LYS A 28 3.00 -28.72 -7.06
N ALA A 29 3.38 -27.44 -7.04
CA ALA A 29 2.71 -26.42 -7.82
C ALA A 29 3.04 -26.61 -9.31
N VAL A 30 2.00 -26.78 -10.15
CA VAL A 30 2.13 -27.11 -11.57
C VAL A 30 1.56 -26.04 -12.51
N GLY A 31 0.98 -24.97 -11.98
CA GLY A 31 0.44 -23.90 -12.80
C GLY A 31 -0.35 -22.88 -12.02
N VAL A 32 -0.90 -21.93 -12.76
CA VAL A 32 -1.76 -20.87 -12.25
C VAL A 32 -2.96 -20.71 -13.18
N VAL A 33 -4.16 -20.70 -12.62
CA VAL A 33 -5.37 -20.28 -13.31
C VAL A 33 -5.42 -18.75 -13.26
N HIS A 34 -5.68 -18.14 -14.39
CA HIS A 34 -5.88 -16.69 -14.46
C HIS A 34 -7.09 -16.34 -15.32
N ARG A 35 -7.74 -15.24 -14.99
CA ARG A 35 -8.82 -14.66 -15.79
C ARG A 35 -8.30 -13.44 -16.52
N ARG A 36 -8.48 -13.44 -17.82
CA ARG A 36 -8.20 -12.28 -18.67
C ARG A 36 -9.47 -11.92 -19.44
N HIS A 37 -9.90 -10.68 -19.33
CA HIS A 37 -11.24 -10.26 -19.77
C HIS A 37 -12.32 -11.14 -19.12
N ASN A 38 -13.07 -11.91 -19.88
CA ASN A 38 -14.10 -12.85 -19.37
C ASN A 38 -13.73 -14.33 -19.54
N SER A 39 -12.48 -14.64 -19.92
CA SER A 39 -12.04 -16.00 -20.18
C SER A 39 -11.02 -16.46 -19.13
N TYR A 40 -11.16 -17.70 -18.66
CA TYR A 40 -10.19 -18.35 -17.81
C TYR A 40 -9.19 -19.14 -18.67
N SER A 41 -7.93 -19.10 -18.30
CA SER A 41 -6.85 -19.83 -18.93
C SER A 41 -5.86 -20.33 -17.88
N THR A 42 -5.10 -21.35 -18.22
CA THR A 42 -4.06 -21.91 -17.35
C THR A 42 -2.68 -21.63 -17.92
N ALA A 43 -1.79 -21.13 -17.10
CA ALA A 43 -0.36 -21.09 -17.36
C ALA A 43 0.30 -22.25 -16.60
N HIS A 44 0.89 -23.20 -17.33
CA HIS A 44 1.58 -24.34 -16.72
C HIS A 44 3.01 -23.97 -16.30
N ALA A 45 3.43 -24.49 -15.14
CA ALA A 45 4.75 -24.28 -14.59
C ALA A 45 5.60 -25.56 -14.68
N GLY A 46 6.66 -25.53 -15.47
CA GLY A 46 7.61 -26.65 -15.56
C GLY A 46 8.54 -26.78 -14.34
N ARG A 47 8.85 -25.65 -13.68
CA ARG A 47 9.81 -25.62 -12.58
C ARG A 47 9.21 -25.09 -11.27
N ALA A 48 8.60 -23.90 -11.29
CA ALA A 48 8.07 -23.25 -10.09
C ALA A 48 6.98 -22.24 -10.44
N VAL A 49 6.11 -21.95 -9.46
CA VAL A 49 5.21 -20.80 -9.43
C VAL A 49 5.76 -19.79 -8.41
N ILE A 50 6.01 -18.56 -8.84
CA ILE A 50 6.49 -17.48 -7.97
C ILE A 50 5.34 -16.54 -7.68
N VAL A 51 4.94 -16.44 -6.41
CA VAL A 51 3.86 -15.55 -5.96
C VAL A 51 4.45 -14.21 -5.53
N SER A 52 4.16 -13.16 -6.28
CA SER A 52 4.60 -11.78 -6.02
C SER A 52 3.43 -10.80 -6.16
N ALA A 53 2.24 -11.19 -5.69
CA ALA A 53 1.00 -10.41 -5.84
C ALA A 53 0.85 -9.29 -4.77
N GLY A 54 1.88 -9.05 -3.97
CA GLY A 54 1.90 -8.06 -2.89
C GLY A 54 1.31 -8.59 -1.59
N SER A 55 1.42 -7.80 -0.53
CA SER A 55 1.05 -8.18 0.84
C SER A 55 -0.44 -8.48 1.01
N VAL A 56 -1.30 -7.95 0.15
CA VAL A 56 -2.76 -8.14 0.21
C VAL A 56 -3.19 -9.35 -0.62
N GLN A 57 -2.71 -9.48 -1.85
CA GLN A 57 -3.23 -10.51 -2.75
C GLN A 57 -2.43 -11.81 -2.74
N SER A 58 -1.19 -11.82 -2.26
CA SER A 58 -0.44 -13.07 -2.09
C SER A 58 -1.10 -14.01 -1.08
N PRO A 59 -1.45 -13.58 0.15
CA PRO A 59 -2.18 -14.42 1.08
C PRO A 59 -3.57 -14.80 0.54
N GLN A 60 -4.29 -13.89 -0.11
CA GLN A 60 -5.57 -14.20 -0.74
C GLN A 60 -5.44 -15.34 -1.76
N LEU A 61 -4.45 -15.28 -2.65
CA LEU A 61 -4.22 -16.30 -3.67
C LEU A 61 -3.86 -17.65 -3.03
N LEU A 62 -3.04 -17.64 -1.98
CA LEU A 62 -2.69 -18.87 -1.25
C LEU A 62 -3.91 -19.50 -0.57
N GLU A 63 -4.73 -18.72 0.13
CA GLU A 63 -5.95 -19.21 0.78
C GLU A 63 -6.96 -19.73 -0.23
N LEU A 64 -7.21 -19.03 -1.32
CA LEU A 64 -8.06 -19.48 -2.42
C LEU A 64 -7.56 -20.80 -3.06
N SER A 65 -6.26 -21.06 -2.97
CA SER A 65 -5.62 -22.28 -3.46
C SER A 65 -5.53 -23.40 -2.40
N GLY A 66 -6.17 -23.22 -1.24
CA GLY A 66 -6.22 -24.21 -0.17
C GLY A 66 -4.99 -24.24 0.74
N ILE A 67 -4.18 -23.18 0.75
CA ILE A 67 -2.99 -23.04 1.61
C ILE A 67 -3.26 -21.93 2.64
N GLY A 68 -3.38 -22.30 3.92
CA GLY A 68 -3.68 -21.33 4.96
C GLY A 68 -4.06 -21.96 6.30
N ASP A 69 -4.70 -21.17 7.16
CA ASP A 69 -5.27 -21.67 8.39
C ASP A 69 -6.53 -22.51 8.09
N PRO A 70 -6.62 -23.73 8.64
CA PRO A 70 -7.79 -24.61 8.45
C PRO A 70 -9.13 -23.98 8.82
N ALA A 71 -9.17 -23.12 9.85
CA ALA A 71 -10.41 -22.47 10.25
C ALA A 71 -10.90 -21.48 9.20
N VAL A 72 -9.98 -20.68 8.63
CA VAL A 72 -10.28 -19.73 7.55
C VAL A 72 -10.75 -20.47 6.31
N LEU A 73 -10.02 -21.50 5.88
CA LEU A 73 -10.34 -22.26 4.67
C LEU A 73 -11.70 -22.96 4.78
N LYS A 74 -11.96 -23.64 5.92
CA LYS A 74 -13.25 -24.33 6.18
C LYS A 74 -14.43 -23.35 6.22
N ALA A 75 -14.25 -22.16 6.81
CA ALA A 75 -15.31 -21.16 6.89
C ALA A 75 -15.77 -20.69 5.50
N HIS A 76 -14.94 -20.85 4.47
CA HIS A 76 -15.25 -20.47 3.09
C HIS A 76 -15.43 -21.68 2.14
N GLY A 77 -15.50 -22.90 2.69
CA GLY A 77 -15.69 -24.11 1.89
C GLY A 77 -14.52 -24.47 0.99
N ILE A 78 -13.31 -23.99 1.30
CA ILE A 78 -12.12 -24.26 0.49
C ILE A 78 -11.43 -25.52 1.00
N PRO A 79 -11.19 -26.52 0.12
CA PRO A 79 -10.47 -27.74 0.48
C PRO A 79 -9.06 -27.45 0.97
N ILE A 80 -8.67 -28.04 2.11
CA ILE A 80 -7.34 -27.85 2.67
C ILE A 80 -6.33 -28.68 1.88
N ARG A 81 -5.40 -28.05 1.21
CA ARG A 81 -4.26 -28.68 0.53
C ARG A 81 -3.03 -28.71 1.43
N HIS A 82 -2.76 -27.60 2.12
CA HIS A 82 -1.62 -27.49 3.02
C HIS A 82 -1.94 -26.54 4.18
N VAL A 83 -1.65 -27.01 5.39
CA VAL A 83 -1.83 -26.19 6.60
C VAL A 83 -0.64 -25.26 6.76
N LEU A 84 -0.87 -23.98 6.64
CA LEU A 84 0.12 -22.92 6.84
C LEU A 84 -0.52 -21.75 7.56
N ARG A 85 -0.56 -21.81 8.90
CA ARG A 85 -1.31 -20.87 9.75
C ARG A 85 -0.81 -19.42 9.68
N GLY A 86 0.42 -19.21 9.21
CA GLY A 86 0.97 -17.85 9.05
C GLY A 86 0.47 -17.10 7.80
N VAL A 87 -0.26 -17.76 6.89
CA VAL A 87 -0.83 -17.10 5.72
C VAL A 87 -1.91 -16.12 6.16
N GLY A 88 -1.76 -14.86 5.74
CA GLY A 88 -2.65 -13.78 6.11
C GLY A 88 -2.40 -13.17 7.49
N GLU A 89 -1.50 -13.71 8.28
CA GLU A 89 -1.13 -13.21 9.61
C GLU A 89 0.04 -12.23 9.59
N ASN A 90 0.29 -11.57 10.73
CA ASN A 90 1.40 -10.63 10.92
C ASN A 90 1.38 -9.41 9.99
N HIS A 91 0.21 -8.95 9.59
CA HIS A 91 0.09 -7.70 8.84
C HIS A 91 0.67 -6.55 9.68
N GLN A 92 1.60 -5.83 9.07
CA GLN A 92 2.16 -4.58 9.60
C GLN A 92 2.02 -3.49 8.55
N ASP A 93 1.63 -2.31 8.98
CA ASP A 93 1.56 -1.13 8.11
C ASP A 93 1.74 0.15 8.94
N HIS A 94 2.09 1.24 8.29
CA HIS A 94 2.27 2.53 8.91
C HIS A 94 0.93 3.23 9.14
N TYR A 95 0.62 3.54 10.40
CA TYR A 95 -0.46 4.46 10.72
C TYR A 95 0.07 5.89 10.74
N ILE A 96 -0.58 6.79 10.00
CA ILE A 96 -0.19 8.20 9.89
C ILE A 96 -1.24 9.08 10.55
N ALA A 97 -0.86 9.78 11.61
CA ALA A 97 -1.65 10.89 12.13
C ALA A 97 -1.34 12.14 11.29
N ARG A 98 -2.37 12.94 10.98
CA ARG A 98 -2.19 14.16 10.20
C ARG A 98 -2.43 15.38 11.07
N LEU A 99 -1.37 16.19 11.23
CA LEU A 99 -1.41 17.49 11.86
C LEU A 99 -1.44 18.55 10.76
N VAL A 100 -2.40 19.44 10.82
CA VAL A 100 -2.65 20.42 9.76
C VAL A 100 -2.58 21.83 10.37
N TRP A 101 -1.80 22.71 9.75
CA TRP A 101 -1.67 24.11 10.15
C TRP A 101 -2.06 25.05 9.02
N ARG A 102 -2.73 26.11 9.38
CA ARG A 102 -2.81 27.31 8.56
C ARG A 102 -1.51 28.10 8.75
N VAL A 103 -0.87 28.46 7.64
CA VAL A 103 0.39 29.20 7.65
C VAL A 103 0.19 30.61 7.12
N HIS A 104 1.07 31.54 7.52
CA HIS A 104 1.04 32.94 7.11
C HIS A 104 2.41 33.34 6.54
N GLY A 105 2.43 34.33 5.66
CA GLY A 105 3.67 34.87 5.08
C GLY A 105 4.34 33.98 4.02
N VAL A 106 3.79 32.79 3.74
CA VAL A 106 4.31 31.85 2.72
C VAL A 106 3.18 31.32 1.85
N ALA A 107 3.48 31.15 0.56
CA ALA A 107 2.54 30.51 -0.36
C ALA A 107 2.69 28.99 -0.28
N SER A 108 1.57 28.28 -0.10
CA SER A 108 1.52 26.82 -0.20
C SER A 108 0.96 26.38 -1.56
N LEU A 109 0.90 25.08 -1.82
CA LEU A 109 0.23 24.56 -3.01
C LEU A 109 -1.25 24.98 -3.08
N ASN A 110 -1.87 25.24 -1.93
CA ASN A 110 -3.27 25.65 -1.87
C ASN A 110 -3.56 26.92 -2.71
N GLN A 111 -2.64 27.87 -2.74
CA GLN A 111 -2.76 29.08 -3.57
C GLN A 111 -2.32 28.83 -5.01
N ARG A 112 -1.23 28.07 -5.20
CA ARG A 112 -0.67 27.83 -6.55
C ARG A 112 -1.58 26.98 -7.43
N MET A 113 -2.39 26.11 -6.83
CA MET A 113 -3.28 25.18 -7.54
C MET A 113 -4.67 25.77 -7.80
N ARG A 114 -4.80 27.12 -7.91
CA ARG A 114 -6.08 27.81 -8.12
C ARG A 114 -6.00 28.95 -9.11
N GLY A 115 -7.12 29.20 -9.81
CA GLY A 115 -7.30 30.37 -10.67
C GLY A 115 -6.15 30.57 -11.68
N LEU A 116 -5.72 31.80 -11.85
CA LEU A 116 -4.65 32.16 -12.78
C LEU A 116 -3.30 31.53 -12.41
N SER A 117 -3.04 31.30 -11.11
CA SER A 117 -1.82 30.62 -10.67
C SER A 117 -1.75 29.19 -11.18
N LEU A 118 -2.85 28.47 -11.18
CA LEU A 118 -2.91 27.11 -11.75
C LEU A 118 -2.65 27.14 -13.25
N ALA A 119 -3.23 28.09 -13.97
CA ALA A 119 -2.98 28.25 -15.42
C ALA A 119 -1.50 28.51 -15.70
N ALA A 120 -0.86 29.39 -14.91
CA ALA A 120 0.57 29.68 -15.03
C ALA A 120 1.44 28.45 -14.72
N GLU A 121 1.11 27.69 -13.66
CA GLU A 121 1.82 26.44 -13.34
C GLU A 121 1.60 25.35 -14.41
N ALA A 122 0.42 25.27 -15.01
CA ALA A 122 0.13 24.37 -16.13
C ALA A 122 0.96 24.72 -17.38
N LEU A 123 1.02 26.00 -17.72
CA LEU A 123 1.83 26.50 -18.82
C LEU A 123 3.33 26.23 -18.57
N LYS A 124 3.81 26.54 -17.38
CA LYS A 124 5.20 26.25 -16.96
C LYS A 124 5.53 24.77 -17.07
N TYR A 125 4.63 23.91 -16.63
CA TYR A 125 4.81 22.47 -16.76
C TYR A 125 4.82 22.01 -18.22
N ALA A 126 3.94 22.54 -19.05
CA ALA A 126 3.89 22.20 -20.49
C ALA A 126 5.19 22.58 -21.20
N LEU A 127 5.72 23.77 -20.92
CA LEU A 127 6.90 24.30 -21.61
C LEU A 127 8.22 23.72 -21.09
N VAL A 128 8.38 23.64 -19.78
CA VAL A 128 9.70 23.34 -19.15
C VAL A 128 9.70 22.13 -18.23
N ARG A 129 8.56 21.44 -18.04
CA ARG A 129 8.40 20.28 -17.18
C ARG A 129 8.84 20.54 -15.72
N ARG A 130 8.60 21.77 -15.21
CA ARG A 130 8.95 22.22 -13.86
C ARG A 130 7.75 22.87 -13.19
N GLY A 131 7.85 23.11 -11.86
CA GLY A 131 6.85 23.86 -11.09
C GLY A 131 5.99 22.97 -10.19
N ALA A 132 4.90 23.52 -9.68
CA ALA A 132 4.07 22.90 -8.67
C ALA A 132 3.43 21.56 -9.12
N LEU A 133 3.18 21.40 -10.43
CA LEU A 133 2.62 20.15 -10.99
C LEU A 133 3.62 18.99 -11.05
N THR A 134 4.90 19.21 -10.71
CA THR A 134 5.89 18.13 -10.59
C THR A 134 5.98 17.55 -9.19
N PHE A 135 5.33 18.16 -8.22
CA PHE A 135 5.42 17.74 -6.82
C PHE A 135 4.52 16.54 -6.52
N THR A 136 5.06 15.64 -5.69
CA THR A 136 4.29 14.56 -5.08
C THR A 136 3.56 15.07 -3.82
N ALA A 137 2.66 14.26 -3.26
CA ALA A 137 1.88 14.64 -2.09
C ALA A 137 2.71 14.93 -0.82
N GLY A 138 3.88 14.30 -0.68
CA GLY A 138 4.81 14.55 0.43
C GLY A 138 6.20 14.81 -0.15
N ILE A 139 6.62 16.07 -0.14
CA ILE A 139 7.88 16.51 -0.75
C ILE A 139 9.06 16.53 0.21
N ILE A 140 8.79 16.54 1.51
CA ILE A 140 9.82 16.53 2.55
C ILE A 140 9.55 15.30 3.43
N VAL A 141 10.62 14.59 3.71
CA VAL A 141 10.63 13.44 4.60
C VAL A 141 11.64 13.71 5.71
N GLY A 142 11.23 13.52 6.96
CA GLY A 142 12.09 13.66 8.13
C GLY A 142 12.05 12.39 8.96
N PHE A 143 13.17 12.05 9.58
CA PHE A 143 13.28 10.91 10.50
C PHE A 143 13.75 11.43 11.85
N VAL A 144 13.00 11.12 12.91
CA VAL A 144 13.29 11.59 14.27
C VAL A 144 13.22 10.46 15.28
N LYS A 145 13.90 10.65 16.39
CA LYS A 145 13.78 9.83 17.59
C LYS A 145 12.79 10.46 18.54
N THR A 146 11.80 9.70 18.99
CA THR A 146 10.85 10.20 20.01
C THR A 146 11.42 10.11 21.41
N ARG A 147 12.48 9.34 21.60
CA ARG A 147 13.16 9.08 22.88
C ARG A 147 14.67 9.09 22.69
N PRO A 148 15.44 9.66 23.62
CA PRO A 148 16.90 9.77 23.46
C PRO A 148 17.64 8.42 23.48
N GLU A 149 17.11 7.44 24.22
CA GLU A 149 17.74 6.13 24.44
C GLU A 149 17.70 5.18 23.24
N ILE A 150 16.84 5.43 22.26
CA ILE A 150 16.75 4.55 21.07
C ILE A 150 17.91 4.81 20.09
N ALA A 151 18.44 3.74 19.50
CA ALA A 151 19.61 3.84 18.63
C ALA A 151 19.32 4.55 17.30
N THR A 152 18.15 4.31 16.72
CA THR A 152 17.75 4.81 15.40
C THR A 152 16.42 5.56 15.47
N PRO A 153 16.12 6.46 14.51
CA PRO A 153 14.80 7.07 14.42
C PRO A 153 13.66 6.04 14.41
N ASP A 154 12.57 6.37 15.10
CA ASP A 154 11.38 5.54 15.23
C ASP A 154 10.13 6.18 14.61
N VAL A 155 10.22 7.45 14.22
CA VAL A 155 9.16 8.19 13.52
C VAL A 155 9.67 8.74 12.20
N GLN A 156 8.86 8.60 11.17
CA GLN A 156 9.00 9.28 9.87
C GLN A 156 7.92 10.33 9.74
N TYR A 157 8.31 11.52 9.29
CA TYR A 157 7.38 12.55 8.84
C TYR A 157 7.22 12.53 7.35
N HIS A 158 5.97 12.60 6.92
CA HIS A 158 5.59 12.98 5.56
C HIS A 158 5.07 14.42 5.61
N ILE A 159 5.82 15.36 5.06
CA ILE A 159 5.48 16.78 5.12
C ILE A 159 5.02 17.24 3.75
N ALA A 160 3.79 17.76 3.70
CA ALA A 160 3.20 18.34 2.51
C ALA A 160 2.98 19.85 2.74
N HIS A 161 3.41 20.70 1.82
CA HIS A 161 3.12 22.12 1.84
C HIS A 161 1.72 22.42 1.26
N ALA A 162 0.77 21.65 1.73
CA ALA A 162 -0.65 21.73 1.38
C ALA A 162 -1.51 21.26 2.54
N SER A 163 -2.75 21.70 2.57
CA SER A 163 -3.78 21.19 3.43
C SER A 163 -5.07 20.91 2.65
N PHE A 164 -5.93 20.04 3.18
CA PHE A 164 -7.10 19.55 2.47
C PHE A 164 -8.37 19.77 3.29
N ALA A 165 -9.34 20.46 2.70
CA ALA A 165 -10.71 20.57 3.21
C ALA A 165 -11.44 19.22 3.12
N ASP A 166 -11.19 18.45 2.07
CA ASP A 166 -11.65 17.06 1.92
C ASP A 166 -10.50 16.18 1.38
N PRO A 167 -9.80 15.46 2.26
CA PRO A 167 -8.71 14.60 1.85
C PRO A 167 -9.14 13.44 0.94
N LYS A 168 -10.36 12.92 1.09
CA LYS A 168 -10.89 11.81 0.27
C LYS A 168 -11.10 12.25 -1.17
N LYS A 169 -11.66 13.44 -1.36
CA LYS A 169 -11.88 14.05 -2.68
C LYS A 169 -10.68 14.85 -3.18
N ARG A 170 -9.60 14.92 -2.40
CA ARG A 170 -8.38 15.70 -2.70
C ARG A 170 -8.67 17.20 -2.93
N VAL A 171 -9.67 17.74 -2.22
CA VAL A 171 -10.01 19.16 -2.29
C VAL A 171 -9.13 19.93 -1.33
N LEU A 172 -8.32 20.87 -1.85
CA LEU A 172 -7.43 21.72 -1.05
C LEU A 172 -8.20 22.78 -0.29
N ASP A 173 -7.72 23.14 0.91
CA ASP A 173 -8.21 24.31 1.66
C ASP A 173 -8.03 25.61 0.90
N ARG A 174 -8.87 26.61 1.23
CA ARG A 174 -8.80 27.94 0.60
C ARG A 174 -7.68 28.83 1.12
N TRP A 175 -7.10 28.49 2.27
CA TRP A 175 -5.98 29.18 2.90
C TRP A 175 -4.65 28.46 2.65
N PRO A 176 -3.50 29.14 2.88
CA PRO A 176 -2.20 28.49 2.88
C PRO A 176 -2.14 27.45 3.98
N GLY A 177 -1.81 26.22 3.64
CA GLY A 177 -1.76 25.12 4.60
C GLY A 177 -0.49 24.30 4.51
N LEU A 178 -0.15 23.67 5.64
CA LEU A 178 0.95 22.74 5.81
C LEU A 178 0.43 21.52 6.54
N THR A 179 0.83 20.34 6.09
CA THR A 179 0.47 19.07 6.75
C THR A 179 1.72 18.30 7.13
N PHE A 180 1.80 17.90 8.40
CA PHE A 180 2.78 16.92 8.89
C PHE A 180 2.07 15.60 9.16
N GLY A 181 2.64 14.53 8.64
CA GLY A 181 2.16 13.17 8.85
C GLY A 181 3.19 12.33 9.58
N PRO A 182 3.28 12.38 10.92
CA PRO A 182 4.09 11.43 11.66
C PRO A 182 3.55 10.01 11.51
N SER A 183 4.44 9.07 11.27
CA SER A 183 4.16 7.63 11.30
C SER A 183 5.26 6.88 12.01
N GLN A 184 4.89 5.88 12.78
CA GLN A 184 5.85 5.00 13.42
C GLN A 184 6.51 4.10 12.36
N LEU A 185 7.85 4.01 12.39
CA LEU A 185 8.62 3.24 11.40
C LEU A 185 8.54 1.73 11.60
N ARG A 186 8.41 1.28 12.84
CA ARG A 186 8.42 -0.14 13.20
C ARG A 186 7.30 -0.45 14.19
N PRO A 187 6.02 -0.48 13.72
CA PRO A 187 4.91 -0.80 14.59
C PRO A 187 5.02 -2.23 15.14
N GLU A 188 4.69 -2.39 16.43
CA GLU A 188 4.62 -3.70 17.09
C GLU A 188 3.25 -4.34 16.91
N SER A 189 2.21 -3.55 16.65
CA SER A 189 0.87 -4.04 16.38
C SER A 189 0.86 -4.99 15.19
N ARG A 190 0.12 -6.06 15.31
CA ARG A 190 -0.05 -7.08 14.27
C ARG A 190 -1.51 -7.23 13.91
N GLY A 191 -1.76 -7.28 12.63
CA GLY A 191 -3.08 -7.50 12.07
C GLY A 191 -3.12 -8.73 11.17
N SER A 192 -4.20 -8.85 10.40
CA SER A 192 -4.40 -9.97 9.48
C SER A 192 -5.05 -9.53 8.17
N ILE A 193 -4.85 -10.36 7.13
CA ILE A 193 -5.47 -10.22 5.82
C ILE A 193 -5.97 -11.59 5.40
N HIS A 194 -7.28 -11.81 5.44
CA HIS A 194 -7.89 -13.08 5.10
C HIS A 194 -8.99 -12.93 4.07
N ILE A 195 -9.23 -13.98 3.29
CA ILE A 195 -10.40 -14.04 2.41
C ILE A 195 -11.70 -13.90 3.22
N LYS A 196 -12.72 -13.36 2.57
CA LYS A 196 -14.10 -13.30 3.08
C LYS A 196 -15.10 -13.92 2.10
N SER A 197 -14.60 -14.55 1.04
CA SER A 197 -15.38 -15.25 0.02
C SER A 197 -14.45 -16.16 -0.78
N PRO A 198 -14.95 -17.29 -1.30
CA PRO A 198 -14.22 -18.10 -2.27
C PRO A 198 -14.10 -17.44 -3.66
N ASN A 199 -14.80 -16.35 -3.89
CA ASN A 199 -14.71 -15.60 -5.14
C ASN A 199 -13.42 -14.75 -5.17
N PRO A 200 -12.48 -14.99 -6.11
CA PRO A 200 -11.20 -14.29 -6.19
C PRO A 200 -11.30 -12.79 -6.49
N PHE A 201 -12.47 -12.31 -6.91
CA PHE A 201 -12.73 -10.90 -7.20
C PHE A 201 -13.28 -10.12 -6.00
N VAL A 202 -13.58 -10.79 -4.92
CA VAL A 202 -13.97 -10.14 -3.66
C VAL A 202 -12.71 -9.82 -2.87
N HIS A 203 -12.50 -8.53 -2.57
CA HIS A 203 -11.34 -8.10 -1.80
C HIS A 203 -11.31 -8.77 -0.41
N PRO A 204 -10.14 -9.18 0.09
CA PRO A 204 -10.01 -9.77 1.41
C PRO A 204 -10.38 -8.80 2.53
N ALA A 205 -10.63 -9.31 3.71
CA ALA A 205 -10.76 -8.52 4.93
C ALA A 205 -9.36 -8.12 5.41
N ILE A 206 -9.07 -6.82 5.42
CA ILE A 206 -7.84 -6.27 5.97
C ILE A 206 -8.15 -5.76 7.38
N ARG A 207 -7.49 -6.32 8.38
CA ARG A 207 -7.63 -5.97 9.80
C ARG A 207 -6.28 -5.51 10.34
N PRO A 208 -5.93 -4.23 10.19
CA PRO A 208 -4.58 -3.75 10.53
C PRO A 208 -4.26 -3.83 12.02
N ASN A 209 -5.25 -3.69 12.89
CA ASN A 209 -5.09 -3.66 14.34
C ASN A 209 -4.12 -2.56 14.81
N PHE A 210 -4.18 -1.39 14.16
CA PHE A 210 -3.29 -0.25 14.45
C PHE A 210 -3.39 0.18 15.91
N LEU A 211 -2.24 0.64 16.45
CA LEU A 211 -2.13 1.21 17.81
C LEU A 211 -2.58 0.25 18.92
N ALA A 212 -2.51 -1.05 18.70
CA ALA A 212 -2.88 -2.05 19.71
C ALA A 212 -1.90 -2.08 20.89
N THR A 213 -0.62 -1.78 20.64
CA THR A 213 0.41 -1.75 21.68
C THR A 213 0.60 -0.36 22.27
N GLU A 214 1.08 -0.29 23.53
CA GLU A 214 1.41 0.99 24.17
C GLU A 214 2.60 1.66 23.48
N THR A 215 3.60 0.90 23.07
CA THR A 215 4.75 1.40 22.30
C THR A 215 4.31 2.15 21.06
N ASP A 216 3.36 1.60 20.29
CA ASP A 216 2.85 2.23 19.08
C ASP A 216 2.16 3.57 19.38
N ARG A 217 1.33 3.60 20.44
CA ARG A 217 0.63 4.81 20.87
C ARG A 217 1.60 5.90 21.31
N GLN A 218 2.53 5.56 22.20
CA GLN A 218 3.49 6.52 22.76
C GLN A 218 4.46 7.05 21.70
N THR A 219 4.92 6.21 20.79
CA THR A 219 5.77 6.63 19.68
C THR A 219 5.03 7.62 18.77
N LEU A 220 3.77 7.34 18.42
CA LEU A 220 2.98 8.26 17.58
C LEU A 220 2.72 9.59 18.31
N ILE A 221 2.34 9.56 19.61
CA ILE A 221 2.13 10.75 20.43
C ILE A 221 3.42 11.57 20.52
N GLY A 222 4.57 10.92 20.76
CA GLY A 222 5.88 11.57 20.77
C GLY A 222 6.19 12.27 19.46
N GLY A 223 5.95 11.59 18.33
CA GLY A 223 6.09 12.17 17.00
C GLY A 223 5.17 13.38 16.77
N MET A 224 3.91 13.32 17.20
CA MET A 224 2.98 14.45 17.12
C MET A 224 3.45 15.64 17.94
N ARG A 225 3.97 15.41 19.15
CA ARG A 225 4.49 16.49 20.03
C ARG A 225 5.73 17.17 19.45
N ILE A 226 6.65 16.39 18.87
CA ILE A 226 7.83 16.97 18.20
C ILE A 226 7.41 17.81 16.99
N ALA A 227 6.41 17.37 16.22
CA ALA A 227 5.89 18.15 15.09
C ALA A 227 5.31 19.50 15.51
#